data_a27a6b7490b4da2fde444ec42b9f0032
#
_entry.id   a27a6b7490b4da2fde444ec42b9f0032
#
_cell.length_a   1.000
_cell.length_b   1.000
_cell.length_c   1.000
_cell.angle_alpha   90.00
_cell.angle_beta   90.00
_cell.angle_gamma   90.00
#
_symmetry.space_group_name_H-M   'P 1'
#
loop_
_entity.id
_entity.type
_entity.pdbx_description
1 polymer ?
#
loop_
_entity_poly.entity_id
_entity_poly.type
_entity_poly.pdbx_seq_one_letter_code
_entity_poly.pdbx_strand_id
1 'polypeptide(L)'
;EDREEDMLGRFARPAWVVTHEVGCNRCRGTSYYAPRDDWSFLDMILWSPAAGRGENATWELRVDSVRIANDAPGQVRPNGTPWRFEMPAGAGVSDHWPVVVTIESK
;
A
#
# COMPACT_ATOMS: atom_id res chain seq x y z
N GLU A 1 0.73 -11.65 6.88
CA GLU A 1 -0.51 -11.63 7.65
C GLU A 1 -1.61 -12.40 6.93
N ASP A 2 -2.29 -13.26 7.65
CA ASP A 2 -3.31 -14.14 7.09
C ASP A 2 -4.45 -13.39 6.37
N ARG A 3 -4.83 -12.23 6.92
CA ARG A 3 -5.92 -11.45 6.32
C ARG A 3 -5.55 -10.89 4.95
N GLU A 4 -4.31 -10.46 4.80
CA GLU A 4 -3.82 -9.97 3.52
C GLU A 4 -3.81 -11.08 2.47
N GLU A 5 -3.27 -12.23 2.82
CA GLU A 5 -3.20 -13.37 1.90
C GLU A 5 -4.58 -13.90 1.53
N ASP A 6 -5.51 -13.94 2.48
CA ASP A 6 -6.89 -14.34 2.20
C ASP A 6 -7.54 -13.41 1.17
N MET A 7 -7.36 -12.11 1.35
CA MET A 7 -7.92 -11.12 0.45
C MET A 7 -7.31 -11.23 -0.95
N LEU A 8 -5.99 -11.34 -1.04
CA LEU A 8 -5.31 -11.44 -2.32
C LEU A 8 -5.66 -12.73 -3.04
N GLY A 9 -5.68 -13.86 -2.34
CA GLY A 9 -6.03 -15.15 -2.93
C GLY A 9 -7.46 -15.21 -3.44
N ARG A 10 -8.38 -14.55 -2.74
CA ARG A 10 -9.80 -14.60 -3.07
C ARG A 10 -10.19 -13.67 -4.20
N PHE A 11 -9.62 -12.44 -4.25
CA PHE A 11 -10.13 -11.40 -5.11
C PHE A 11 -9.15 -10.92 -6.18
N ALA A 12 -7.86 -11.12 -6.01
CA ALA A 12 -6.86 -10.51 -6.87
C ALA A 12 -6.05 -11.49 -7.70
N ARG A 13 -5.62 -12.60 -7.11
CA ARG A 13 -4.75 -13.54 -7.81
C ARG A 13 -5.53 -14.51 -8.66
N PRO A 14 -5.01 -14.92 -9.83
CA PRO A 14 -3.78 -14.43 -10.48
C PRO A 14 -4.04 -13.29 -11.48
N ALA A 15 -5.26 -12.76 -11.55
CA ALA A 15 -5.69 -11.86 -12.63
C ALA A 15 -5.08 -10.47 -12.57
N TRP A 16 -4.65 -10.02 -11.39
CA TRP A 16 -4.20 -8.65 -11.17
C TRP A 16 -2.77 -8.61 -10.65
N VAL A 17 -2.07 -7.53 -10.97
CA VAL A 17 -0.75 -7.25 -10.39
C VAL A 17 -0.94 -6.54 -9.06
N VAL A 18 -0.35 -7.08 -8.01
CA VAL A 18 -0.36 -6.46 -6.69
C VAL A 18 0.85 -5.52 -6.63
N THR A 19 0.60 -4.21 -6.66
CA THR A 19 1.67 -3.24 -6.92
C THR A 19 2.76 -3.25 -5.86
N HIS A 20 2.41 -3.42 -4.58
CA HIS A 20 3.43 -3.42 -3.53
C HIS A 20 4.31 -4.69 -3.55
N GLU A 21 3.88 -5.75 -4.24
CA GLU A 21 4.68 -6.97 -4.36
C GLU A 21 5.71 -6.87 -5.47
N VAL A 22 5.43 -6.07 -6.50
CA VAL A 22 6.37 -5.90 -7.63
C VAL A 22 7.27 -4.68 -7.45
N GLY A 23 6.83 -3.70 -6.68
CA GLY A 23 7.63 -2.55 -6.29
C GLY A 23 7.74 -2.49 -4.78
N CYS A 24 8.13 -1.37 -4.23
CA CYS A 24 8.11 -1.13 -2.78
C CYS A 24 8.88 -2.18 -1.95
N ASN A 25 10.09 -2.54 -2.43
CA ASN A 25 10.88 -3.63 -1.84
C ASN A 25 11.19 -3.46 -0.35
N ARG A 26 11.17 -2.22 0.16
CA ARG A 26 11.50 -1.93 1.56
C ARG A 26 10.29 -1.56 2.39
N CYS A 27 9.11 -1.67 1.83
CA CYS A 27 7.88 -1.31 2.53
C CYS A 27 7.47 -2.44 3.46
N ARG A 28 7.19 -2.10 4.70
CA ARG A 28 6.79 -3.09 5.72
C ARG A 28 5.30 -3.37 5.66
N GLY A 29 4.50 -2.35 5.37
CA GLY A 29 3.05 -2.45 5.32
C GLY A 29 2.41 -1.10 5.44
N THR A 30 1.09 -1.08 5.36
CA THR A 30 0.27 0.12 5.51
C THR A 30 -0.38 0.22 6.87
N SER A 31 -0.35 -0.87 7.64
CA SER A 31 -0.96 -0.96 8.97
C SER A 31 -0.06 -1.76 9.89
N TYR A 32 -0.08 -1.40 11.16
CA TYR A 32 0.74 -2.05 12.18
C TYR A 32 -0.12 -2.51 13.34
N TYR A 33 -0.02 -3.78 13.70
CA TYR A 33 -0.72 -4.36 14.84
C TYR A 33 0.25 -4.52 16.01
N ALA A 34 0.19 -3.60 16.96
CA ALA A 34 1.15 -3.51 18.05
C ALA A 34 1.24 -4.77 18.93
N PRO A 35 0.12 -5.44 19.29
CA PRO A 35 0.21 -6.61 20.17
C PRO A 35 1.08 -7.74 19.64
N ARG A 36 1.27 -7.82 18.31
CA ARG A 36 2.10 -8.87 17.69
C ARG A 36 3.30 -8.31 16.97
N ASP A 37 3.48 -7.00 16.99
CA ASP A 37 4.53 -6.34 16.18
C ASP A 37 4.43 -6.76 14.72
N ASP A 38 3.22 -6.77 14.18
CA ASP A 38 2.93 -7.23 12.83
C ASP A 38 2.59 -6.08 11.91
N TRP A 39 3.26 -6.06 10.76
CA TRP A 39 2.93 -5.17 9.65
C TRP A 39 2.17 -5.94 8.60
N SER A 40 1.20 -5.29 7.97
CA SER A 40 0.49 -5.87 6.83
C SER A 40 0.04 -4.80 5.84
N PHE A 41 -0.17 -5.23 4.60
CA PHE A 41 -0.72 -4.38 3.56
C PHE A 41 -2.23 -4.59 3.50
N LEU A 42 -2.94 -3.89 4.38
CA LEU A 42 -4.40 -3.91 4.37
C LEU A 42 -4.96 -2.95 3.34
N ASP A 43 -4.14 -2.01 2.89
CA ASP A 43 -4.45 -1.08 1.81
C ASP A 43 -3.53 -1.41 0.65
N MET A 44 -4.10 -1.58 -0.54
CA MET A 44 -3.30 -2.02 -1.68
C MET A 44 -3.88 -1.47 -2.97
N ILE A 45 -3.02 -1.32 -3.97
CA ILE A 45 -3.42 -0.92 -5.32
C ILE A 45 -3.16 -2.11 -6.23
N LEU A 46 -4.19 -2.51 -6.96
CA LEU A 46 -4.14 -3.60 -7.91
C LEU A 46 -4.12 -3.03 -9.32
N TRP A 47 -3.18 -3.50 -10.13
CA TRP A 47 -3.03 -3.06 -11.51
C TRP A 47 -3.56 -4.14 -12.44
N SER A 48 -4.47 -3.76 -13.33
CA SER A 48 -5.01 -4.70 -14.30
C SER A 48 -3.97 -4.98 -15.39
N PRO A 49 -3.61 -6.25 -15.63
CA PRO A 49 -2.71 -6.55 -16.74
C PRO A 49 -3.24 -6.08 -18.09
N ALA A 50 -4.55 -6.06 -18.27
CA ALA A 50 -5.16 -5.63 -19.52
C ALA A 50 -4.91 -4.14 -19.80
N ALA A 51 -4.79 -3.32 -18.77
CA ALA A 51 -4.53 -1.89 -18.94
C ALA A 51 -3.08 -1.61 -19.34
N GLY A 52 -2.15 -2.50 -18.98
CA GLY A 52 -0.73 -2.32 -19.20
C GLY A 52 -0.09 -3.29 -20.17
N ARG A 53 -0.87 -4.08 -20.92
CA ARG A 53 -0.34 -5.11 -21.82
C ARG A 53 -0.93 -5.03 -23.22
N GLY A 54 -0.15 -5.58 -24.18
CA GLY A 54 -0.61 -5.73 -25.55
C GLY A 54 -0.48 -4.48 -26.38
N GLU A 55 -0.83 -4.61 -27.65
CA GLU A 55 -0.69 -3.53 -28.62
C GLU A 55 -1.59 -2.34 -28.32
N ASN A 56 -2.71 -2.61 -27.66
CA ASN A 56 -3.70 -1.58 -27.36
C ASN A 56 -3.57 -1.02 -25.94
N ALA A 57 -2.54 -1.41 -25.20
CA ALA A 57 -2.33 -0.88 -23.86
C ALA A 57 -1.95 0.60 -23.95
N THR A 58 -2.69 1.45 -23.26
CA THR A 58 -2.49 2.89 -23.28
C THR A 58 -1.79 3.42 -22.03
N TRP A 59 -1.69 2.61 -20.99
CA TRP A 59 -1.10 3.01 -19.71
C TRP A 59 -0.09 1.97 -19.25
N GLU A 60 0.93 2.42 -18.53
CA GLU A 60 1.86 1.49 -17.89
C GLU A 60 2.14 1.92 -16.45
N LEU A 61 2.34 0.92 -15.60
CA LEU A 61 2.69 1.11 -14.21
C LEU A 61 4.20 1.32 -14.09
N ARG A 62 4.58 2.38 -13.38
CA ARG A 62 5.98 2.59 -13.00
C ARG A 62 6.25 1.79 -11.73
N VAL A 63 6.87 0.64 -11.90
CA VAL A 63 7.14 -0.28 -10.76
C VAL A 63 8.00 0.39 -9.69
N ASP A 64 8.95 1.20 -10.11
CA ASP A 64 9.84 1.90 -9.20
C ASP A 64 9.17 3.07 -8.44
N SER A 65 7.93 3.39 -8.79
CA SER A 65 7.19 4.47 -8.15
C SER A 65 6.33 4.01 -6.97
N VAL A 66 6.17 2.71 -6.76
CA VAL A 66 5.33 2.18 -5.69
C VAL A 66 5.94 2.54 -4.35
N ARG A 67 5.18 3.26 -3.52
CA ARG A 67 5.69 3.70 -2.22
C ARG A 67 4.56 3.86 -1.22
N ILE A 68 4.94 3.95 0.04
CA ILE A 68 4.03 4.31 1.11
C ILE A 68 4.19 5.81 1.40
N ALA A 69 3.06 6.53 1.43
CA ALA A 69 3.06 7.95 1.69
C ALA A 69 2.94 8.20 3.20
N ASN A 70 4.08 8.30 3.86
CA ASN A 70 4.14 8.47 5.32
C ASN A 70 5.10 9.60 5.73
N ASP A 71 5.26 10.61 4.89
CA ASP A 71 6.20 11.69 5.14
C ASP A 71 5.55 13.01 5.58
N ALA A 72 4.23 13.02 5.78
CA ALA A 72 3.53 14.21 6.26
C ALA A 72 3.56 14.28 7.79
N PRO A 73 3.50 15.51 8.35
CA PRO A 73 3.44 15.66 9.80
C PRO A 73 2.25 14.94 10.41
N GLY A 74 2.49 14.27 11.53
CA GLY A 74 1.42 13.59 12.27
C GLY A 74 1.07 12.20 11.76
N GLN A 75 1.72 11.74 10.68
CA GLN A 75 1.46 10.39 10.15
C GLN A 75 2.22 9.29 10.90
N VAL A 76 3.35 9.62 11.52
CA VAL A 76 4.28 8.62 12.06
C VAL A 76 4.55 8.92 13.52
N ARG A 77 4.33 7.91 14.37
CA ARG A 77 4.70 7.99 15.78
C ARG A 77 6.22 8.04 15.94
N PRO A 78 6.73 8.49 17.09
CA PRO A 78 8.17 8.46 17.32
C PRO A 78 8.79 7.07 17.15
N ASN A 79 8.02 6.00 17.35
CA ASN A 79 8.52 4.63 17.17
C ASN A 79 8.48 4.14 15.72
N GLY A 80 8.03 4.98 14.77
CA GLY A 80 8.02 4.63 13.36
C GLY A 80 6.75 3.96 12.87
N THR A 81 5.68 3.91 13.68
CA THR A 81 4.44 3.26 13.29
C THR A 81 3.34 4.29 12.95
N PRO A 82 2.27 3.86 12.23
CA PRO A 82 1.19 4.77 11.91
C PRO A 82 0.56 5.41 13.15
N TRP A 83 0.25 6.68 13.06
CA TRP A 83 -0.24 7.47 14.17
C TRP A 83 -1.73 7.75 14.00
N ARG A 84 -2.54 6.93 14.63
CA ARG A 84 -3.97 7.10 14.63
C ARG A 84 -4.35 8.44 15.26
N PHE A 85 -5.40 9.07 14.73
CA PHE A 85 -5.90 10.30 15.31
C PHE A 85 -6.40 10.05 16.74
N GLU A 86 -5.97 10.90 17.67
CA GLU A 86 -6.25 10.73 19.10
C GLU A 86 -6.87 11.99 19.69
N MET A 87 -7.97 11.80 20.41
CA MET A 87 -8.61 12.88 21.16
C MET A 87 -8.35 12.66 22.65
N PRO A 88 -8.31 13.71 23.48
CA PRO A 88 -8.56 15.13 23.13
C PRO A 88 -7.35 15.87 22.59
N ALA A 89 -6.20 15.21 22.47
CA ALA A 89 -4.96 15.87 22.05
C ALA A 89 -4.99 16.40 20.63
N GLY A 90 -5.81 15.82 19.76
CA GLY A 90 -5.86 16.20 18.36
C GLY A 90 -4.59 15.82 17.61
N ALA A 91 -3.88 14.79 18.08
CA ALA A 91 -2.64 14.32 17.47
C ALA A 91 -2.91 13.12 16.58
N GLY A 92 -2.04 12.95 15.57
CA GLY A 92 -2.16 11.82 14.66
C GLY A 92 -3.08 12.12 13.49
N VAL A 93 -3.11 11.22 12.53
CA VAL A 93 -3.90 11.34 11.30
C VAL A 93 -4.70 10.07 11.04
N SER A 94 -4.02 8.91 10.92
CA SER A 94 -4.65 7.65 10.58
C SER A 94 -3.80 6.49 11.05
N ASP A 95 -4.44 5.37 11.38
CA ASP A 95 -3.76 4.12 11.70
C ASP A 95 -3.34 3.35 10.43
N HIS A 96 -3.65 3.88 9.25
CA HIS A 96 -3.20 3.36 7.96
C HIS A 96 -2.41 4.40 7.19
N TRP A 97 -1.46 3.95 6.38
CA TRP A 97 -0.73 4.80 5.45
C TRP A 97 -1.15 4.50 4.02
N PRO A 98 -1.31 5.53 3.17
CA PRO A 98 -1.67 5.31 1.78
C PRO A 98 -0.55 4.66 0.98
N VAL A 99 -0.92 3.81 0.02
CA VAL A 99 -0.02 3.35 -1.04
C VAL A 99 -0.17 4.29 -2.22
N VAL A 100 0.94 4.66 -2.82
CA VAL A 100 0.96 5.57 -3.97
C VAL A 100 1.73 4.92 -5.10
N VAL A 101 1.21 5.03 -6.30
CA VAL A 101 1.87 4.56 -7.52
C VAL A 101 1.75 5.62 -8.61
N THR A 102 2.69 5.60 -9.55
CA THR A 102 2.61 6.43 -10.74
C THR A 102 2.32 5.54 -11.94
N ILE A 103 1.37 5.98 -12.74
CA ILE A 103 1.10 5.36 -14.04
C ILE A 103 1.36 6.39 -15.12
N GLU A 104 1.79 5.94 -16.29
CA GLU A 104 2.11 6.81 -17.40
C GLU A 104 1.35 6.38 -18.64
N SER A 105 0.93 7.36 -19.44
CA SER A 105 0.37 7.07 -20.75
C SER A 105 1.50 6.72 -21.71
N LYS A 106 1.23 5.78 -22.55
CA LYS A 106 2.16 5.37 -23.60
C LYS A 106 2.03 6.26 -24.83
#